data_e439948a00015b904aff42725c28552d
#
_entry.id   e439948a00015b904aff42725c28552d
#
_cell.length_a   1.000
_cell.length_b   1.000
_cell.length_c   1.000
_cell.angle_alpha   90.00
_cell.angle_beta   90.00
_cell.angle_gamma   90.00
#
_symmetry.space_group_name_H-M   'P 1'
#
loop_
_entity.id
_entity.type
_entity.pdbx_description
1 polymer ?
#
loop_
_entity_poly.entity_id
_entity_poly.type
_entity_poly.pdbx_seq_one_letter_code
_entity_poly.pdbx_strand_id
1 'polypeptide(L)'
;LVDEFGTGAFSTFVVDGMSNKEISALKAKIEDVDHVKTVLWYDSVADISITTDMLPEKMQKVFLSDEGTLMFIMYDTTMSADETMEAGEQIRAISNEQCFLSGMSAVVTDIRDLSDKEVPVYVLLAVILSLVVLSLTMDSFLIPIFFLLSIGMAIIYNLGTNVFMGEISYVTKALSAVLQLGVTMDYSIFLWHSYENQKKIFAEDHKNAMAHAIAQTVTSVV
;
A
#
# COMPACT_ATOMS: atom_id res chain seq x y z
N LEU A 1 -1.37 14.19 17.12
CA LEU A 1 -0.66 15.19 16.28
C LEU A 1 -1.66 16.11 15.60
N VAL A 2 -2.71 15.61 14.96
CA VAL A 2 -3.75 16.44 14.31
C VAL A 2 -4.48 17.29 15.37
N ASP A 3 -4.81 16.70 16.52
CA ASP A 3 -5.53 17.39 17.60
C ASP A 3 -4.69 18.44 18.32
N GLU A 4 -3.35 18.24 18.38
CA GLU A 4 -2.43 19.16 19.08
C GLU A 4 -1.83 20.22 18.15
N PHE A 5 -1.56 19.90 16.89
CA PHE A 5 -0.90 20.81 15.95
C PHE A 5 -1.81 21.31 14.83
N GLY A 6 -3.05 20.83 14.73
CA GLY A 6 -4.02 21.23 13.72
C GLY A 6 -3.61 20.95 12.27
N THR A 7 -2.56 20.14 12.07
CA THR A 7 -2.04 19.79 10.75
C THR A 7 -2.67 18.49 10.29
N GLY A 8 -3.73 18.59 9.53
CA GLY A 8 -4.26 17.47 8.74
C GLY A 8 -3.39 17.14 7.53
N ALA A 9 -3.79 16.12 6.78
CA ALA A 9 -3.21 15.83 5.49
C ALA A 9 -3.41 16.99 4.52
N PHE A 10 -2.52 17.14 3.56
CA PHE A 10 -2.69 18.10 2.49
C PHE A 10 -2.26 17.54 1.14
N SER A 11 -2.91 18.01 0.09
CA SER A 11 -2.52 17.79 -1.30
C SER A 11 -2.33 19.11 -2.02
N THR A 12 -1.52 19.10 -3.05
CA THR A 12 -1.40 20.19 -4.00
C THR A 12 -2.21 19.85 -5.26
N PHE A 13 -2.94 20.80 -5.76
CA PHE A 13 -3.78 20.64 -6.94
C PHE A 13 -3.39 21.71 -7.97
N VAL A 14 -2.86 21.26 -9.09
CA VAL A 14 -2.43 22.11 -10.19
C VAL A 14 -3.49 22.08 -11.28
N VAL A 15 -3.86 23.24 -11.74
CA VAL A 15 -4.80 23.42 -12.86
C VAL A 15 -4.11 24.18 -13.97
N ASP A 16 -4.14 23.64 -15.17
CA ASP A 16 -3.52 24.20 -16.36
C ASP A 16 -4.56 24.65 -17.38
N GLY A 17 -4.39 25.85 -17.95
CA GLY A 17 -5.18 26.37 -19.08
C GLY A 17 -6.67 26.62 -18.82
N MET A 18 -7.15 26.63 -17.57
CA MET A 18 -8.55 26.91 -17.24
C MET A 18 -8.76 28.40 -16.88
N SER A 19 -9.97 28.91 -17.13
CA SER A 19 -10.33 30.27 -16.71
C SER A 19 -10.57 30.35 -15.20
N ASN A 20 -10.34 31.51 -14.60
CA ASN A 20 -10.56 31.74 -13.17
C ASN A 20 -11.98 31.37 -12.69
N LYS A 21 -12.99 31.56 -13.57
CA LYS A 21 -14.38 31.20 -13.28
C LYS A 21 -14.58 29.68 -13.19
N GLU A 22 -13.96 28.94 -14.09
CA GLU A 22 -14.01 27.48 -14.09
C GLU A 22 -13.25 26.92 -12.89
N ILE A 23 -12.08 27.48 -12.56
CA ILE A 23 -11.27 27.12 -11.40
C ILE A 23 -12.06 27.36 -10.10
N SER A 24 -12.75 28.51 -9.97
CA SER A 24 -13.60 28.81 -8.82
C SER A 24 -14.76 27.84 -8.68
N ALA A 25 -15.38 27.44 -9.79
CA ALA A 25 -16.44 26.42 -9.80
C ALA A 25 -15.92 25.04 -9.43
N LEU A 26 -14.71 24.69 -9.88
CA LEU A 26 -14.04 23.46 -9.51
C LEU A 26 -13.63 23.43 -8.03
N LYS A 27 -13.09 24.55 -7.53
CA LYS A 27 -12.79 24.72 -6.10
C LYS A 27 -14.02 24.47 -5.23
N ALA A 28 -15.16 25.04 -5.56
CA ALA A 28 -16.39 24.82 -4.81
C ALA A 28 -16.82 23.35 -4.80
N LYS A 29 -16.62 22.62 -5.91
CA LYS A 29 -16.90 21.18 -5.97
C LYS A 29 -15.91 20.35 -5.12
N ILE A 30 -14.64 20.77 -5.06
CA ILE A 30 -13.64 20.11 -4.23
C ILE A 30 -13.92 20.36 -2.74
N GLU A 31 -14.38 21.56 -2.38
CA GLU A 31 -14.77 21.91 -1.01
C GLU A 31 -16.01 21.13 -0.52
N ASP A 32 -16.86 20.64 -1.44
CA ASP A 32 -18.06 19.83 -1.13
C ASP A 32 -17.73 18.33 -1.00
N VAL A 33 -16.48 17.93 -1.23
CA VAL A 33 -16.04 16.54 -1.04
C VAL A 33 -15.87 16.25 0.44
N ASP A 34 -16.40 15.11 0.89
CA ASP A 34 -16.28 14.66 2.28
C ASP A 34 -14.80 14.61 2.70
N HIS A 35 -14.54 14.99 3.96
CA HIS A 35 -13.19 15.04 4.55
C HIS A 35 -12.23 16.12 3.97
N VAL A 36 -12.68 16.94 3.03
CA VAL A 36 -11.98 18.14 2.63
C VAL A 36 -12.33 19.27 3.61
N LYS A 37 -11.33 19.72 4.37
CA LYS A 37 -11.51 20.78 5.36
C LYS A 37 -11.57 22.17 4.73
N THR A 38 -10.69 22.43 3.77
CA THR A 38 -10.61 23.71 3.05
C THR A 38 -9.72 23.59 1.82
N VAL A 39 -10.00 24.43 0.82
CA VAL A 39 -9.17 24.59 -0.37
C VAL A 39 -8.60 26.00 -0.37
N LEU A 40 -7.30 26.12 -0.25
CA LEU A 40 -6.59 27.39 -0.29
C LEU A 40 -6.17 27.70 -1.73
N TRP A 41 -6.67 28.79 -2.24
CA TRP A 41 -6.30 29.36 -3.52
C TRP A 41 -6.05 30.87 -3.31
N TYR A 42 -5.61 31.60 -4.33
CA TYR A 42 -5.34 33.03 -4.16
C TYR A 42 -6.60 33.83 -3.77
N ASP A 43 -7.80 33.38 -4.14
CA ASP A 43 -9.08 33.98 -3.74
C ASP A 43 -9.35 33.91 -2.24
N SER A 44 -8.71 33.01 -1.52
CA SER A 44 -8.80 32.92 -0.06
C SER A 44 -8.07 34.04 0.65
N VAL A 45 -7.21 34.80 -0.07
CA VAL A 45 -6.37 35.88 0.48
C VAL A 45 -6.62 37.21 -0.23
N ALA A 46 -7.10 37.19 -1.47
CA ALA A 46 -7.39 38.34 -2.29
C ALA A 46 -8.74 38.18 -3.01
N ASP A 47 -9.49 39.26 -3.20
CA ASP A 47 -10.73 39.25 -3.96
C ASP A 47 -10.45 38.79 -5.42
N ILE A 48 -11.25 37.87 -5.92
CA ILE A 48 -11.14 37.33 -7.28
C ILE A 48 -11.31 38.39 -8.37
N SER A 49 -11.88 39.55 -8.02
CA SER A 49 -12.02 40.73 -8.89
C SER A 49 -10.70 41.46 -9.12
N ILE A 50 -9.68 41.16 -8.31
CA ILE A 50 -8.35 41.75 -8.44
C ILE A 50 -7.62 41.05 -9.55
N THR A 51 -7.11 41.77 -10.52
CA THR A 51 -6.29 41.22 -11.61
C THR A 51 -5.04 40.61 -11.00
N THR A 52 -4.66 39.42 -11.49
CA THR A 52 -3.51 38.63 -11.00
C THR A 52 -2.21 39.45 -10.91
N ASP A 53 -2.02 40.43 -11.80
CA ASP A 53 -0.87 41.35 -11.83
C ASP A 53 -0.79 42.28 -10.63
N MET A 54 -1.89 42.48 -9.89
CA MET A 54 -1.96 43.35 -8.70
C MET A 54 -1.66 42.56 -7.39
N LEU A 55 -1.52 41.23 -7.47
CA LEU A 55 -1.14 40.42 -6.31
C LEU A 55 0.33 40.70 -5.91
N PRO A 56 0.68 40.63 -4.63
CA PRO A 56 2.08 40.67 -4.22
C PRO A 56 2.91 39.61 -4.91
N GLU A 57 4.13 39.92 -5.39
CA GLU A 57 5.02 39.01 -6.12
C GLU A 57 5.21 37.65 -5.42
N LYS A 58 5.22 37.63 -4.09
CA LYS A 58 5.35 36.39 -3.31
C LYS A 58 4.14 35.48 -3.47
N MET A 59 2.95 36.05 -3.61
CA MET A 59 1.72 35.29 -3.81
C MET A 59 1.60 34.82 -5.26
N GLN A 60 1.95 35.67 -6.20
CA GLN A 60 1.99 35.29 -7.61
C GLN A 60 2.90 34.06 -7.80
N LYS A 61 4.10 34.07 -7.23
CA LYS A 61 5.07 32.95 -7.33
C LYS A 61 4.60 31.66 -6.68
N VAL A 62 3.69 31.70 -5.71
CA VAL A 62 3.17 30.50 -5.01
C VAL A 62 1.96 29.92 -5.74
N PHE A 63 1.04 30.77 -6.18
CA PHE A 63 -0.25 30.33 -6.70
C PHE A 63 -0.37 30.35 -8.21
N LEU A 64 0.49 31.09 -8.91
CA LEU A 64 0.37 31.34 -10.34
C LEU A 64 1.67 30.97 -11.07
N SER A 65 1.53 30.36 -12.23
CA SER A 65 2.56 30.14 -13.23
C SER A 65 2.07 30.70 -14.56
N ASP A 66 2.93 30.76 -15.59
CA ASP A 66 2.61 31.34 -16.88
C ASP A 66 1.36 30.71 -17.54
N GLU A 67 1.10 29.42 -17.29
CA GLU A 67 -0.02 28.68 -17.90
C GLU A 67 -0.94 28.00 -16.88
N GLY A 68 -0.58 27.98 -15.58
CA GLY A 68 -1.30 27.22 -14.57
C GLY A 68 -1.44 27.92 -13.21
N THR A 69 -2.30 27.38 -12.38
CA THR A 69 -2.50 27.83 -11.00
C THR A 69 -2.41 26.67 -10.02
N LEU A 70 -1.98 26.96 -8.79
CA LEU A 70 -1.83 26.00 -7.70
C LEU A 70 -2.88 26.27 -6.64
N MET A 71 -3.52 25.19 -6.18
CA MET A 71 -4.36 25.17 -4.97
C MET A 71 -3.79 24.18 -3.96
N PHE A 72 -4.02 24.47 -2.68
CA PHE A 72 -3.71 23.54 -1.58
C PHE A 72 -5.02 23.03 -1.01
N ILE A 73 -5.19 21.72 -1.02
CA ILE A 73 -6.34 21.02 -0.46
C ILE A 73 -5.92 20.48 0.91
N MET A 74 -6.61 20.88 1.96
CA MET A 74 -6.38 20.43 3.32
C MET A 74 -7.50 19.48 3.73
N TYR A 75 -7.13 18.35 4.33
CA TYR A 75 -8.07 17.35 4.83
C TYR A 75 -8.19 17.44 6.35
N ASP A 76 -9.28 16.93 6.90
CA ASP A 76 -9.54 16.87 8.33
C ASP A 76 -8.98 15.61 8.99
N THR A 77 -8.44 14.67 8.20
CA THR A 77 -7.88 13.38 8.61
C THR A 77 -6.38 13.30 8.34
N THR A 78 -5.75 12.16 8.66
CA THR A 78 -4.32 11.93 8.44
C THR A 78 -4.01 11.52 7.01
N MET A 79 -2.74 11.64 6.56
CA MET A 79 -2.32 11.34 5.18
C MET A 79 -2.58 9.90 4.74
N SER A 80 -2.60 8.96 5.68
CA SER A 80 -2.78 7.53 5.42
C SER A 80 -4.16 7.01 5.81
N ALA A 81 -5.08 7.89 6.21
CA ALA A 81 -6.45 7.53 6.52
C ALA A 81 -7.22 7.15 5.25
N ASP A 82 -8.11 6.16 5.36
CA ASP A 82 -8.93 5.71 4.24
C ASP A 82 -9.81 6.85 3.71
N GLU A 83 -10.31 7.71 4.60
CA GLU A 83 -11.11 8.89 4.27
C GLU A 83 -10.34 9.92 3.42
N THR A 84 -9.06 10.16 3.72
CA THR A 84 -8.21 11.05 2.90
C THR A 84 -8.00 10.47 1.50
N MET A 85 -7.83 9.16 1.40
CA MET A 85 -7.64 8.48 0.11
C MET A 85 -8.91 8.51 -0.72
N GLU A 86 -10.06 8.24 -0.11
CA GLU A 86 -11.37 8.30 -0.77
C GLU A 86 -11.68 9.72 -1.26
N ALA A 87 -11.40 10.75 -0.44
CA ALA A 87 -11.49 12.14 -0.86
C ALA A 87 -10.59 12.44 -2.06
N GLY A 88 -9.35 11.93 -2.07
CA GLY A 88 -8.42 12.07 -3.19
C GLY A 88 -8.94 11.43 -4.48
N GLU A 89 -9.55 10.25 -4.41
CA GLU A 89 -10.19 9.59 -5.55
C GLU A 89 -11.41 10.37 -6.07
N GLN A 90 -12.26 10.87 -5.17
CA GLN A 90 -13.41 11.70 -5.54
C GLN A 90 -12.95 13.00 -6.23
N ILE A 91 -11.89 13.64 -5.73
CA ILE A 91 -11.30 14.84 -6.36
C ILE A 91 -10.80 14.51 -7.77
N ARG A 92 -10.13 13.37 -7.98
CA ARG A 92 -9.70 12.93 -9.30
C ARG A 92 -10.89 12.65 -10.24
N ALA A 93 -11.97 12.08 -9.71
CA ALA A 93 -13.16 11.77 -10.50
C ALA A 93 -13.89 13.05 -11.02
N ILE A 94 -13.86 14.15 -10.25
CA ILE A 94 -14.45 15.44 -10.67
C ILE A 94 -13.47 16.31 -11.45
N SER A 95 -12.20 15.90 -11.55
CA SER A 95 -11.14 16.59 -12.27
C SER A 95 -11.14 16.22 -13.74
N ASN A 96 -10.60 17.08 -14.59
CA ASN A 96 -10.38 16.84 -16.01
C ASN A 96 -8.89 16.65 -16.33
N GLU A 97 -8.56 16.43 -17.60
CA GLU A 97 -7.18 16.21 -18.07
C GLU A 97 -6.22 17.40 -17.84
N GLN A 98 -6.75 18.59 -17.53
CA GLN A 98 -5.99 19.80 -17.22
C GLN A 98 -5.67 19.94 -15.71
N CYS A 99 -6.10 18.98 -14.90
CA CYS A 99 -6.00 19.02 -13.46
C CYS A 99 -5.08 17.90 -12.95
N PHE A 100 -4.15 18.24 -12.07
CA PHE A 100 -3.19 17.30 -11.49
C PHE A 100 -3.21 17.37 -9.99
N LEU A 101 -3.70 16.29 -9.35
CA LEU A 101 -3.61 16.11 -7.91
C LEU A 101 -2.25 15.53 -7.56
N SER A 102 -1.51 16.22 -6.71
CA SER A 102 -0.17 15.87 -6.27
C SER A 102 0.00 16.15 -4.76
N GLY A 103 1.19 15.98 -4.25
CA GLY A 103 1.51 16.17 -2.84
C GLY A 103 1.54 14.86 -2.06
N MET A 104 1.90 14.92 -0.79
CA MET A 104 2.19 13.73 0.00
C MET A 104 0.99 12.79 0.14
N SER A 105 -0.22 13.33 0.36
CA SER A 105 -1.42 12.49 0.49
C SER A 105 -1.75 11.75 -0.82
N ALA A 106 -1.64 12.44 -1.97
CA ALA A 106 -1.85 11.83 -3.27
C ALA A 106 -0.83 10.72 -3.56
N VAL A 107 0.45 10.95 -3.23
CA VAL A 107 1.51 9.95 -3.39
C VAL A 107 1.26 8.71 -2.52
N VAL A 108 0.83 8.90 -1.27
CA VAL A 108 0.49 7.77 -0.38
C VAL A 108 -0.68 6.96 -0.93
N THR A 109 -1.71 7.61 -1.46
CA THR A 109 -2.84 6.94 -2.14
C THR A 109 -2.35 6.14 -3.36
N ASP A 110 -1.54 6.73 -4.23
CA ASP A 110 -1.02 6.08 -5.44
C ASP A 110 -0.14 4.86 -5.10
N ILE A 111 0.71 4.96 -4.08
CA ILE A 111 1.55 3.83 -3.63
C ILE A 111 0.68 2.71 -3.07
N ARG A 112 -0.38 3.04 -2.32
CA ARG A 112 -1.31 2.03 -1.80
C ARG A 112 -2.04 1.31 -2.93
N ASP A 113 -2.64 2.06 -3.86
CA ASP A 113 -3.36 1.49 -5.00
C ASP A 113 -2.46 0.61 -5.87
N LEU A 114 -1.22 1.06 -6.09
CA LEU A 114 -0.22 0.29 -6.81
C LEU A 114 0.12 -1.00 -6.05
N SER A 115 0.32 -0.92 -4.73
CA SER A 115 0.60 -2.08 -3.89
C SER A 115 -0.55 -3.09 -3.90
N ASP A 116 -1.79 -2.64 -3.76
CA ASP A 116 -2.97 -3.52 -3.75
C ASP A 116 -3.17 -4.23 -5.11
N LYS A 117 -2.76 -3.62 -6.21
CA LYS A 117 -2.82 -4.20 -7.55
C LYS A 117 -1.65 -5.12 -7.87
N GLU A 118 -0.44 -4.73 -7.50
CA GLU A 118 0.78 -5.44 -7.91
C GLU A 118 1.20 -6.54 -6.95
N VAL A 119 1.04 -6.36 -5.63
CA VAL A 119 1.46 -7.35 -4.64
C VAL A 119 0.86 -8.74 -4.88
N PRO A 120 -0.44 -8.91 -5.19
CA PRO A 120 -0.99 -10.23 -5.49
C PRO A 120 -0.33 -10.90 -6.70
N VAL A 121 0.03 -10.12 -7.72
CA VAL A 121 0.70 -10.61 -8.94
C VAL A 121 2.10 -11.09 -8.62
N TYR A 122 2.88 -10.31 -7.87
CA TYR A 122 4.23 -10.71 -7.45
C TYR A 122 4.22 -11.91 -6.51
N VAL A 123 3.26 -11.98 -5.58
CA VAL A 123 3.09 -13.15 -4.70
C VAL A 123 2.78 -14.41 -5.52
N LEU A 124 1.87 -14.31 -6.50
CA LEU A 124 1.56 -15.43 -7.39
C LEU A 124 2.78 -15.88 -8.19
N LEU A 125 3.55 -14.93 -8.73
CA LEU A 125 4.79 -15.23 -9.46
C LEU A 125 5.80 -15.92 -8.54
N ALA A 126 5.97 -15.44 -7.32
CA ALA A 126 6.85 -16.06 -6.33
C ALA A 126 6.42 -17.50 -5.99
N VAL A 127 5.12 -17.74 -5.83
CA VAL A 127 4.57 -19.09 -5.58
C VAL A 127 4.86 -20.03 -6.75
N ILE A 128 4.68 -19.57 -8.00
CA ILE A 128 4.96 -20.37 -9.20
C ILE A 128 6.46 -20.70 -9.29
N LEU A 129 7.32 -19.70 -9.11
CA LEU A 129 8.78 -19.91 -9.13
C LEU A 129 9.22 -20.86 -8.02
N SER A 130 8.67 -20.69 -6.81
CA SER A 130 8.93 -21.59 -5.68
C SER A 130 8.50 -23.03 -5.98
N LEU A 131 7.33 -23.21 -6.60
CA LEU A 131 6.85 -24.53 -7.01
C LEU A 131 7.81 -25.20 -8.00
N VAL A 132 8.29 -24.44 -8.99
CA VAL A 132 9.25 -24.95 -9.99
C VAL A 132 10.55 -25.38 -9.32
N VAL A 133 11.14 -24.51 -8.50
CA VAL A 133 12.42 -24.78 -7.82
C VAL A 133 12.28 -25.98 -6.87
N LEU A 134 11.23 -26.03 -6.07
CA LEU A 134 11.00 -27.16 -5.16
C LEU A 134 10.76 -28.47 -5.91
N SER A 135 10.03 -28.43 -7.02
CA SER A 135 9.81 -29.63 -7.84
C SER A 135 11.07 -30.16 -8.51
N LEU A 136 12.05 -29.29 -8.77
CA LEU A 136 13.36 -29.67 -9.29
C LEU A 136 14.31 -30.20 -8.19
N THR A 137 14.14 -29.75 -6.96
CA THR A 137 15.01 -30.13 -5.83
C THR A 137 14.48 -31.31 -5.01
N MET A 138 13.18 -31.60 -5.10
CA MET A 138 12.54 -32.70 -4.38
C MET A 138 12.15 -33.83 -5.37
N ASP A 139 12.27 -35.08 -4.95
CA ASP A 139 11.94 -36.26 -5.76
C ASP A 139 10.43 -36.49 -5.95
N SER A 140 9.58 -35.49 -5.62
CA SER A 140 8.13 -35.58 -5.69
C SER A 140 7.48 -34.21 -6.00
N PHE A 141 6.53 -34.19 -6.93
CA PHE A 141 5.73 -33.00 -7.23
C PHE A 141 4.63 -32.71 -6.20
N LEU A 142 4.19 -33.69 -5.44
CA LEU A 142 3.11 -33.54 -4.48
C LEU A 142 3.56 -32.78 -3.22
N ILE A 143 4.77 -32.99 -2.79
CA ILE A 143 5.29 -32.39 -1.55
C ILE A 143 5.37 -30.87 -1.64
N PRO A 144 5.93 -30.26 -2.70
CA PRO A 144 5.90 -28.80 -2.88
C PRO A 144 4.49 -28.21 -2.87
N ILE A 145 3.52 -28.89 -3.47
CA ILE A 145 2.12 -28.43 -3.49
C ILE A 145 1.55 -28.38 -2.07
N PHE A 146 1.76 -29.40 -1.26
CA PHE A 146 1.29 -29.40 0.13
C PHE A 146 1.99 -28.34 0.99
N PHE A 147 3.29 -28.08 0.76
CA PHE A 147 4.00 -27.03 1.45
C PHE A 147 3.43 -25.65 1.10
N LEU A 148 3.28 -25.35 -0.18
CA LEU A 148 2.71 -24.08 -0.63
C LEU A 148 1.27 -23.90 -0.17
N LEU A 149 0.47 -24.97 -0.14
CA LEU A 149 -0.88 -24.93 0.40
C LEU A 149 -0.89 -24.59 1.91
N SER A 150 0.00 -25.23 2.68
CA SER A 150 0.15 -24.98 4.11
C SER A 150 0.59 -23.53 4.39
N ILE A 151 1.56 -23.02 3.61
CA ILE A 151 2.03 -21.63 3.71
C ILE A 151 0.91 -20.66 3.32
N GLY A 152 0.17 -20.95 2.25
CA GLY A 152 -0.98 -20.16 1.83
C GLY A 152 -2.05 -20.06 2.92
N MET A 153 -2.37 -21.16 3.59
CA MET A 153 -3.26 -21.16 4.76
C MET A 153 -2.69 -20.31 5.90
N ALA A 154 -1.40 -20.42 6.19
CA ALA A 154 -0.75 -19.62 7.23
C ALA A 154 -0.81 -18.11 6.93
N ILE A 155 -0.63 -17.70 5.65
CA ILE A 155 -0.78 -16.32 5.21
C ILE A 155 -2.23 -15.84 5.42
N ILE A 156 -3.23 -16.65 5.03
CA ILE A 156 -4.64 -16.31 5.21
C ILE A 156 -4.98 -16.16 6.69
N TYR A 157 -4.51 -17.04 7.56
CA TYR A 157 -4.71 -16.93 9.01
C TYR A 157 -4.04 -15.67 9.57
N ASN A 158 -2.81 -15.38 9.16
CA ASN A 158 -2.09 -14.19 9.60
C ASN A 158 -2.85 -12.92 9.20
N LEU A 159 -3.23 -12.78 7.93
CA LEU A 159 -4.02 -11.64 7.45
C LEU A 159 -5.40 -11.57 8.10
N GLY A 160 -6.06 -12.71 8.33
CA GLY A 160 -7.37 -12.78 9.00
C GLY A 160 -7.31 -12.37 10.46
N THR A 161 -6.26 -12.73 11.20
CA THR A 161 -6.11 -12.32 12.61
C THR A 161 -5.82 -10.84 12.76
N ASN A 162 -5.26 -10.20 11.73
CA ASN A 162 -5.00 -8.76 11.72
C ASN A 162 -6.27 -7.91 11.81
N VAL A 163 -7.44 -8.45 11.38
CA VAL A 163 -8.73 -7.78 11.54
C VAL A 163 -9.05 -7.45 13.01
N PHE A 164 -8.55 -8.25 13.96
CA PHE A 164 -8.72 -7.99 15.39
C PHE A 164 -7.80 -6.89 15.94
N MET A 165 -6.77 -6.53 15.20
CA MET A 165 -5.76 -5.53 15.62
C MET A 165 -6.08 -4.13 15.09
N GLY A 166 -7.12 -3.97 14.27
CA GLY A 166 -7.49 -2.71 13.64
C GLY A 166 -6.78 -2.48 12.29
N GLU A 167 -6.51 -1.23 11.97
CA GLU A 167 -5.89 -0.86 10.70
C GLU A 167 -4.41 -1.26 10.65
N ILE A 168 -4.01 -1.87 9.54
CA ILE A 168 -2.63 -2.26 9.29
C ILE A 168 -2.16 -1.56 8.03
N SER A 169 -0.97 -0.96 8.12
CA SER A 169 -0.33 -0.34 6.96
C SER A 169 -0.24 -1.32 5.78
N TYR A 170 -0.58 -0.85 4.58
CA TYR A 170 -0.47 -1.61 3.34
C TYR A 170 0.94 -2.18 3.11
N VAL A 171 1.99 -1.46 3.52
CA VAL A 171 3.38 -1.92 3.47
C VAL A 171 3.58 -3.14 4.36
N THR A 172 3.06 -3.11 5.59
CA THR A 172 3.14 -4.24 6.52
C THR A 172 2.38 -5.45 6.00
N LYS A 173 1.21 -5.26 5.40
CA LYS A 173 0.39 -6.31 4.78
C LYS A 173 1.16 -7.00 3.64
N ALA A 174 1.76 -6.22 2.74
CA ALA A 174 2.55 -6.74 1.63
C ALA A 174 3.80 -7.50 2.09
N LEU A 175 4.58 -6.90 3.00
CA LEU A 175 5.79 -7.51 3.54
C LEU A 175 5.49 -8.79 4.33
N SER A 176 4.41 -8.81 5.11
CA SER A 176 4.01 -9.97 5.91
C SER A 176 3.77 -11.19 5.02
N ALA A 177 3.08 -11.06 3.89
CA ALA A 177 2.84 -12.16 2.96
C ALA A 177 4.14 -12.70 2.34
N VAL A 178 5.04 -11.80 1.90
CA VAL A 178 6.32 -12.18 1.26
C VAL A 178 7.27 -12.83 2.27
N LEU A 179 7.41 -12.24 3.46
CA LEU A 179 8.26 -12.79 4.52
C LEU A 179 7.73 -14.14 5.02
N GLN A 180 6.41 -14.27 5.18
CA GLN A 180 5.79 -15.53 5.56
C GLN A 180 6.10 -16.63 4.53
N LEU A 181 5.97 -16.33 3.23
CA LEU A 181 6.29 -17.27 2.17
C LEU A 181 7.77 -17.72 2.26
N GLY A 182 8.70 -16.77 2.31
CA GLY A 182 10.13 -17.06 2.32
C GLY A 182 10.57 -17.84 3.57
N VAL A 183 10.30 -17.30 4.74
CA VAL A 183 10.77 -17.88 6.01
C VAL A 183 10.12 -19.24 6.28
N THR A 184 8.81 -19.38 6.07
CA THR A 184 8.12 -20.65 6.33
C THR A 184 8.54 -21.74 5.33
N MET A 185 8.85 -21.34 4.09
CA MET A 185 9.32 -22.27 3.07
C MET A 185 10.69 -22.86 3.44
N ASP A 186 11.64 -22.04 3.91
CA ASP A 186 12.95 -22.48 4.31
C ASP A 186 12.88 -23.53 5.45
N TYR A 187 12.05 -23.28 6.46
CA TYR A 187 11.83 -24.26 7.53
C TYR A 187 11.18 -25.54 7.03
N SER A 188 10.27 -25.46 6.10
CA SER A 188 9.61 -26.64 5.50
C SER A 188 10.59 -27.51 4.71
N ILE A 189 11.47 -26.88 3.93
CA ILE A 189 12.54 -27.57 3.19
C ILE A 189 13.51 -28.25 4.15
N PHE A 190 13.93 -27.55 5.21
CA PHE A 190 14.85 -28.07 6.21
C PHE A 190 14.25 -29.28 6.96
N LEU A 191 12.98 -29.19 7.35
CA LEU A 191 12.26 -30.29 7.98
C LEU A 191 12.16 -31.50 7.05
N TRP A 192 11.87 -31.27 5.77
CA TRP A 192 11.78 -32.34 4.77
C TRP A 192 13.10 -33.05 4.59
N HIS A 193 14.20 -32.34 4.42
CA HIS A 193 15.53 -32.97 4.31
C HIS A 193 15.93 -33.74 5.57
N SER A 194 15.63 -33.19 6.75
CA SER A 194 15.83 -33.90 8.02
C SER A 194 15.02 -35.21 8.05
N TYR A 195 13.74 -35.16 7.63
CA TYR A 195 12.89 -36.35 7.56
C TYR A 195 13.41 -37.39 6.58
N GLU A 196 13.85 -37.03 5.38
CA GLU A 196 14.44 -37.94 4.42
C GLU A 196 15.69 -38.65 4.95
N ASN A 197 16.53 -37.93 5.67
CA ASN A 197 17.71 -38.50 6.30
C ASN A 197 17.32 -39.48 7.42
N GLN A 198 16.34 -39.13 8.27
CA GLN A 198 15.86 -40.01 9.34
C GLN A 198 15.13 -41.23 8.76
N LYS A 199 14.42 -41.12 7.66
CA LYS A 199 13.77 -42.23 6.98
C LYS A 199 14.76 -43.28 6.52
N LYS A 200 15.98 -42.95 6.12
CA LYS A 200 17.04 -43.90 5.78
C LYS A 200 17.51 -44.72 7.00
N ILE A 201 17.39 -44.17 8.19
CA ILE A 201 17.80 -44.80 9.47
C ILE A 201 16.68 -45.71 10.01
N PHE A 202 15.44 -45.22 9.98
CA PHE A 202 14.27 -45.89 10.58
C PHE A 202 13.45 -46.72 9.56
N ALA A 203 13.93 -46.90 8.35
CA ALA A 203 13.45 -47.70 7.22
C ALA A 203 11.91 -47.77 7.04
N GLU A 204 11.17 -48.43 7.97
CA GLU A 204 9.71 -48.65 7.86
C GLU A 204 8.90 -47.85 8.90
N ASP A 205 9.56 -47.24 9.91
CA ASP A 205 8.88 -46.49 10.95
C ASP A 205 8.85 -44.96 10.66
N HIS A 206 7.92 -44.58 9.78
CA HIS A 206 7.72 -43.17 9.37
C HIS A 206 7.38 -42.27 10.52
N LYS A 207 6.73 -42.76 11.60
CA LYS A 207 6.37 -41.94 12.77
C LYS A 207 7.60 -41.56 13.59
N ASN A 208 8.47 -42.53 13.87
CA ASN A 208 9.71 -42.28 14.57
C ASN A 208 10.68 -41.45 13.75
N ALA A 209 10.78 -41.70 12.44
CA ALA A 209 11.56 -40.87 11.53
C ALA A 209 11.12 -39.39 11.58
N MET A 210 9.81 -39.12 11.53
CA MET A 210 9.27 -37.77 11.62
C MET A 210 9.49 -37.13 13.01
N ALA A 211 9.29 -37.89 14.10
CA ALA A 211 9.51 -37.40 15.44
C ALA A 211 10.98 -36.97 15.67
N HIS A 212 11.93 -37.77 15.18
CA HIS A 212 13.36 -37.42 15.23
C HIS A 212 13.70 -36.22 14.33
N ALA A 213 13.12 -36.14 13.14
CA ALA A 213 13.30 -34.98 12.25
C ALA A 213 12.81 -33.70 12.89
N ILE A 214 11.62 -33.70 13.49
CA ILE A 214 11.06 -32.54 14.21
C ILE A 214 11.97 -32.16 15.38
N ALA A 215 12.37 -33.11 16.22
CA ALA A 215 13.24 -32.83 17.37
C ALA A 215 14.56 -32.19 16.93
N GLN A 216 15.17 -32.69 15.86
CA GLN A 216 16.42 -32.15 15.32
C GLN A 216 16.23 -30.75 14.70
N THR A 217 15.13 -30.53 13.99
CA THR A 217 14.81 -29.26 13.36
C THR A 217 14.56 -28.19 14.41
N VAL A 218 13.74 -28.48 15.43
CA VAL A 218 13.43 -27.55 16.54
C VAL A 218 14.71 -27.14 17.27
N THR A 219 15.61 -28.07 17.56
CA THR A 219 16.88 -27.78 18.23
C THR A 219 17.80 -26.88 17.40
N SER A 220 17.67 -26.88 16.08
CA SER A 220 18.49 -26.07 15.18
C SER A 220 17.91 -24.67 14.93
N VAL A 221 16.63 -24.44 15.25
CA VAL A 221 15.89 -23.19 15.02
C VAL A 221 15.78 -22.35 16.30
N VAL A 222 15.87 -22.95 17.48
CA VAL A 222 15.86 -22.32 18.80
C VAL A 222 17.29 -22.13 19.29
#